data_c7ebbef71c308bdb29c4622730efca92
#
_entry.id   c7ebbef71c308bdb29c4622730efca92
#
_cell.length_a   1.000
_cell.length_b   1.000
_cell.length_c   1.000
_cell.angle_alpha   90.00
_cell.angle_beta   90.00
_cell.angle_gamma   90.00
#
_symmetry.space_group_name_H-M   'P 1'
#
loop_
_entity.id
_entity.type
_entity.pdbx_description
1 polymer ?
#
loop_
_entity_poly.entity_id
_entity_poly.type
_entity_poly.pdbx_seq_one_letter_code
_entity_poly.pdbx_strand_id
1 'polypeptide(L)'
;MNIVLSYIGPLPEYTIDCIKQIRLFNTTSPIYLILDDIESQYIKQLEQYNVTLISYETVKHQDFLNLFETNKKQFSILEDLGVRKFLFMRSIERFFLLFNLMQQRSLTDVLFMEIDNTIYDDPSLWLEEFSQNDLCFMFDNEYRFSSGIFYTKTANSLIPLIICVFTNARKHICWYSDMIMLYELWDTNFSNNISLLPTHTSFVSSEHEFFQNGISQKIPLNILTYMNYGKFGDTIFDAAGMGVYLFGCDPCHSKGVIIHNNSEKTWSHIKYSQYEYKWERDSKNRNIPYINFGDGKWIRINNLHIHSKDLKSALSI
;
A
#
# COMPACT_ATOMS: atom_id res chain seq x y z
N MET A 1 -1.44 18.13 1.19
CA MET A 1 -1.27 16.70 1.55
C MET A 1 0.15 16.48 2.03
N ASN A 2 0.34 15.69 3.07
CA ASN A 2 1.67 15.24 3.52
C ASN A 2 1.92 13.83 2.98
N ILE A 3 3.14 13.53 2.54
CA ILE A 3 3.51 12.18 2.08
C ILE A 3 4.45 11.58 3.12
N VAL A 4 4.12 10.38 3.60
CA VAL A 4 4.92 9.67 4.61
C VAL A 4 5.33 8.30 4.05
N LEU A 5 6.61 7.98 4.19
CA LEU A 5 7.17 6.66 3.89
C LEU A 5 7.84 6.12 5.16
N SER A 6 7.98 4.80 5.25
CA SER A 6 8.77 4.20 6.33
C SER A 6 9.57 3.01 5.82
N TYR A 7 10.77 2.86 6.37
CA TYR A 7 11.59 1.68 6.16
C TYR A 7 12.45 1.42 7.41
N ILE A 8 12.36 0.23 7.94
CA ILE A 8 13.11 -0.20 9.13
C ILE A 8 14.04 -1.34 8.73
N GLY A 9 15.32 -1.10 8.82
CA GLY A 9 16.42 -1.92 8.34
C GLY A 9 17.39 -1.13 7.45
N PRO A 10 18.43 -1.76 6.91
CA PRO A 10 19.36 -1.09 5.99
C PRO A 10 18.63 -0.49 4.80
N LEU A 11 18.72 0.84 4.65
CA LEU A 11 17.96 1.57 3.63
C LEU A 11 18.34 1.12 2.22
N PRO A 12 17.41 0.62 1.39
CA PRO A 12 17.75 0.15 0.06
C PRO A 12 17.85 1.32 -0.96
N GLU A 13 18.68 1.11 -1.99
CA GLU A 13 18.92 2.12 -3.04
C GLU A 13 17.63 2.58 -3.74
N TYR A 14 16.69 1.66 -3.99
CA TYR A 14 15.44 1.99 -4.68
C TYR A 14 14.54 2.98 -3.92
N THR A 15 14.82 3.29 -2.65
CA THR A 15 14.18 4.39 -1.93
C THR A 15 14.38 5.73 -2.62
N ILE A 16 15.56 5.93 -3.23
CA ILE A 16 15.87 7.15 -4.01
C ILE A 16 14.97 7.20 -5.24
N ASP A 17 14.81 6.09 -5.94
CA ASP A 17 13.96 6.01 -7.12
C ASP A 17 12.50 6.28 -6.78
N CYS A 18 12.00 5.74 -5.66
CA CYS A 18 10.66 6.03 -5.15
C CYS A 18 10.46 7.54 -4.93
N ILE A 19 11.36 8.18 -4.18
CA ILE A 19 11.25 9.61 -3.85
C ILE A 19 11.42 10.48 -5.10
N LYS A 20 12.35 10.13 -5.98
CA LYS A 20 12.51 10.78 -7.29
C LYS A 20 11.22 10.73 -8.11
N GLN A 21 10.57 9.57 -8.14
CA GLN A 21 9.28 9.41 -8.83
C GLN A 21 8.19 10.27 -8.19
N ILE A 22 8.11 10.33 -6.87
CA ILE A 22 7.18 11.22 -6.18
C ILE A 22 7.42 12.67 -6.60
N ARG A 23 8.68 13.15 -6.55
CA ARG A 23 9.03 14.53 -6.90
C ARG A 23 8.80 14.88 -8.36
N LEU A 24 8.82 13.90 -9.25
CA LEU A 24 8.51 14.09 -10.66
C LEU A 24 7.04 14.51 -10.88
N PHE A 25 6.13 14.07 -10.02
CA PHE A 25 4.70 14.38 -10.09
C PHE A 25 4.26 15.43 -9.08
N ASN A 26 4.82 15.40 -7.87
CA ASN A 26 4.48 16.32 -6.79
C ASN A 26 5.75 16.99 -6.26
N THR A 27 5.92 18.28 -6.57
CA THR A 27 7.10 19.07 -6.20
C THR A 27 6.96 19.78 -4.86
N THR A 28 5.76 19.88 -4.30
CA THR A 28 5.45 20.81 -3.20
C THR A 28 5.09 20.14 -1.89
N SER A 29 4.46 18.95 -1.92
CA SER A 29 4.07 18.27 -0.68
C SER A 29 5.28 17.95 0.21
N PRO A 30 5.18 18.18 1.53
CA PRO A 30 6.18 17.68 2.46
C PRO A 30 6.30 16.16 2.36
N ILE A 31 7.54 15.67 2.30
CA ILE A 31 7.85 14.22 2.35
C ILE A 31 8.56 13.94 3.66
N TYR A 32 8.06 12.97 4.41
CA TYR A 32 8.67 12.44 5.63
C TYR A 32 9.07 10.99 5.39
N LEU A 33 10.29 10.64 5.74
CA LEU A 33 10.79 9.27 5.70
C LEU A 33 11.18 8.81 7.10
N ILE A 34 10.43 7.85 7.65
CA ILE A 34 10.74 7.21 8.93
C ILE A 34 11.76 6.09 8.65
N LEU A 35 12.90 6.12 9.33
CA LEU A 35 13.97 5.14 9.17
C LEU A 35 14.77 4.95 10.47
N ASP A 36 15.39 3.78 10.62
CA ASP A 36 16.33 3.50 11.70
C ASP A 36 17.80 3.65 11.24
N ASP A 37 18.08 3.47 9.94
CA ASP A 37 19.40 3.62 9.33
C ASP A 37 19.67 5.09 8.96
N ILE A 38 19.84 5.94 9.97
CA ILE A 38 20.10 7.39 9.79
C ILE A 38 21.51 7.69 9.26
N GLU A 39 22.41 6.71 9.21
CA GLU A 39 23.76 6.82 8.69
C GLU A 39 23.93 6.23 7.28
N SER A 40 22.84 5.84 6.65
CA SER A 40 22.85 5.26 5.30
C SER A 40 23.59 6.16 4.31
N GLN A 41 24.37 5.55 3.43
CA GLN A 41 25.05 6.23 2.33
C GLN A 41 24.11 7.02 1.41
N TYR A 42 22.82 6.71 1.40
CA TYR A 42 21.81 7.33 0.54
C TYR A 42 21.23 8.63 1.12
N ILE A 43 21.47 8.97 2.39
CA ILE A 43 20.92 10.14 3.07
C ILE A 43 21.20 11.44 2.29
N LYS A 44 22.46 11.65 1.88
CA LYS A 44 22.86 12.85 1.12
C LYS A 44 22.12 13.00 -0.21
N GLN A 45 21.74 11.89 -0.84
CA GLN A 45 20.96 11.93 -2.08
C GLN A 45 19.49 12.24 -1.78
N LEU A 46 18.94 11.75 -0.68
CA LEU A 46 17.57 12.04 -0.25
C LEU A 46 17.37 13.52 0.12
N GLU A 47 18.37 14.16 0.71
CA GLU A 47 18.36 15.59 1.04
C GLU A 47 18.10 16.47 -0.20
N GLN A 48 18.60 16.08 -1.38
CA GLN A 48 18.40 16.82 -2.64
C GLN A 48 16.91 16.89 -3.05
N TYR A 49 16.09 15.98 -2.55
CA TYR A 49 14.66 15.92 -2.83
C TYR A 49 13.81 16.58 -1.73
N ASN A 50 14.42 17.31 -0.81
CA ASN A 50 13.72 17.99 0.28
C ASN A 50 12.87 17.02 1.11
N VAL A 51 13.47 15.92 1.57
CA VAL A 51 12.87 14.91 2.42
C VAL A 51 13.21 15.20 3.89
N THR A 52 12.21 15.19 4.74
CA THR A 52 12.40 15.27 6.20
C THR A 52 12.62 13.87 6.75
N LEU A 53 13.81 13.60 7.25
CA LEU A 53 14.14 12.31 7.87
C LEU A 53 13.62 12.29 9.32
N ILE A 54 12.98 11.19 9.67
CA ILE A 54 12.40 10.95 11.01
C ILE A 54 13.05 9.69 11.58
N SER A 55 13.76 9.84 12.70
CA SER A 55 14.34 8.67 13.38
C SER A 55 13.24 7.77 13.93
N TYR A 56 13.31 6.46 13.64
CA TYR A 56 12.44 5.43 14.19
C TYR A 56 12.32 5.53 15.71
N GLU A 57 13.43 5.76 16.41
CA GLU A 57 13.48 5.88 17.86
C GLU A 57 12.55 6.96 18.43
N THR A 58 12.29 8.02 17.66
CA THR A 58 11.43 9.11 18.08
C THR A 58 9.93 8.83 17.91
N VAL A 59 9.58 7.88 17.04
CA VAL A 59 8.17 7.57 16.68
C VAL A 59 7.77 6.12 16.97
N LYS A 60 8.68 5.26 17.47
CA LYS A 60 8.35 3.89 17.84
C LYS A 60 7.27 3.83 18.91
N HIS A 61 6.43 2.78 18.88
CA HIS A 61 5.30 2.62 19.77
C HIS A 61 5.55 1.46 20.75
N GLN A 62 5.84 1.78 22.02
CA GLN A 62 6.27 0.76 22.99
C GLN A 62 5.21 -0.31 23.25
N ASP A 63 3.93 0.05 23.32
CA ASP A 63 2.87 -0.94 23.58
C ASP A 63 2.72 -1.93 22.42
N PHE A 64 2.93 -1.48 21.17
CA PHE A 64 2.98 -2.39 20.03
C PHE A 64 4.17 -3.35 20.12
N LEU A 65 5.35 -2.86 20.45
CA LEU A 65 6.53 -3.71 20.63
C LEU A 65 6.31 -4.75 21.72
N ASN A 66 5.68 -4.36 22.83
CA ASN A 66 5.32 -5.29 23.91
C ASN A 66 4.29 -6.32 23.45
N LEU A 67 3.28 -5.90 22.66
CA LEU A 67 2.32 -6.83 22.08
C LEU A 67 3.01 -7.85 21.17
N PHE A 68 3.92 -7.39 20.30
CA PHE A 68 4.68 -8.24 19.41
C PHE A 68 5.52 -9.26 20.19
N GLU A 69 6.28 -8.81 21.17
CA GLU A 69 7.12 -9.70 22.00
C GLU A 69 6.32 -10.83 22.67
N THR A 70 5.10 -10.53 23.13
CA THR A 70 4.21 -11.52 23.78
C THR A 70 3.47 -12.43 22.80
N ASN A 71 3.40 -12.07 21.52
CA ASN A 71 2.60 -12.79 20.50
C ASN A 71 3.42 -13.10 19.23
N LYS A 72 4.72 -13.37 19.37
CA LYS A 72 5.64 -13.60 18.22
C LYS A 72 5.14 -14.63 17.23
N LYS A 73 4.50 -15.69 17.69
CA LYS A 73 4.00 -16.79 16.83
C LYS A 73 2.99 -16.30 15.78
N GLN A 74 2.15 -15.32 16.13
CA GLN A 74 1.13 -14.78 15.23
C GLN A 74 1.73 -13.97 14.07
N PHE A 75 2.93 -13.43 14.29
CA PHE A 75 3.64 -12.59 13.31
C PHE A 75 4.78 -13.33 12.58
N SER A 76 5.10 -14.57 12.96
CA SER A 76 6.38 -15.21 12.64
C SER A 76 6.32 -16.42 11.72
N ILE A 77 5.16 -16.79 11.18
CA ILE A 77 5.04 -18.02 10.38
C ILE A 77 5.99 -18.08 9.17
N LEU A 78 6.45 -16.92 8.69
CA LEU A 78 7.41 -16.84 7.59
C LEU A 78 8.87 -16.98 8.05
N GLU A 79 9.16 -16.95 9.35
CA GLU A 79 10.51 -17.19 9.86
C GLU A 79 10.96 -18.63 9.54
N ASP A 80 10.05 -19.58 9.68
CA ASP A 80 10.31 -21.01 9.38
C ASP A 80 10.56 -21.23 7.88
N LEU A 81 10.05 -20.32 7.02
CA LEU A 81 10.25 -20.34 5.58
C LEU A 81 11.51 -19.57 5.15
N GLY A 82 12.23 -18.94 6.09
CA GLY A 82 13.41 -18.11 5.82
C GLY A 82 13.12 -16.86 4.98
N VAL A 83 11.87 -16.42 4.98
CA VAL A 83 11.43 -15.19 4.33
C VAL A 83 11.45 -14.07 5.35
N ARG A 84 12.07 -12.99 5.01
CA ARG A 84 12.19 -11.70 5.70
C ARG A 84 11.66 -11.70 7.14
N LYS A 85 12.55 -11.98 8.07
CA LYS A 85 12.30 -11.91 9.50
C LYS A 85 11.57 -10.60 9.84
N PHE A 86 10.44 -10.71 10.54
CA PHE A 86 9.62 -9.55 10.96
C PHE A 86 8.80 -8.84 9.86
N LEU A 87 8.65 -9.40 8.65
CA LEU A 87 7.88 -8.73 7.60
C LEU A 87 6.49 -8.28 8.08
N PHE A 88 5.69 -9.20 8.65
CA PHE A 88 4.32 -8.88 9.09
C PHE A 88 4.30 -7.95 10.30
N MET A 89 5.25 -8.09 11.21
CA MET A 89 5.41 -7.15 12.31
C MET A 89 5.63 -5.73 11.77
N ARG A 90 6.57 -5.56 10.83
CA ARG A 90 6.89 -4.25 10.26
C ARG A 90 5.75 -3.69 9.41
N SER A 91 5.00 -4.54 8.71
CA SER A 91 3.84 -4.09 7.93
C SER A 91 2.71 -3.55 8.81
N ILE A 92 2.55 -4.06 10.03
CA ILE A 92 1.59 -3.52 11.00
C ILE A 92 2.18 -2.34 11.76
N GLU A 93 3.44 -2.41 12.17
CA GLU A 93 4.11 -1.37 12.97
C GLU A 93 4.02 0.02 12.33
N ARG A 94 4.05 0.10 11.00
CA ARG A 94 4.00 1.37 10.28
C ARG A 94 2.78 2.24 10.61
N PHE A 95 1.64 1.66 10.96
CA PHE A 95 0.46 2.40 11.39
C PHE A 95 0.66 3.08 12.75
N PHE A 96 1.40 2.42 13.64
CA PHE A 96 1.76 2.98 14.95
C PHE A 96 2.82 4.07 14.81
N LEU A 97 3.82 3.87 13.94
CA LEU A 97 4.83 4.88 13.63
C LEU A 97 4.17 6.13 13.05
N LEU A 98 3.25 5.93 12.10
CA LEU A 98 2.50 7.01 11.48
C LEU A 98 1.63 7.75 12.50
N PHE A 99 0.91 7.02 13.36
CA PHE A 99 0.11 7.61 14.43
C PHE A 99 0.95 8.54 15.32
N ASN A 100 2.10 8.06 15.81
CA ASN A 100 3.00 8.84 16.65
C ASN A 100 3.57 10.05 15.90
N LEU A 101 4.00 9.89 14.65
CA LEU A 101 4.49 11.00 13.82
C LEU A 101 3.42 12.08 13.65
N MET A 102 2.21 11.67 13.27
CA MET A 102 1.09 12.59 13.06
C MET A 102 0.72 13.36 14.33
N GLN A 103 0.72 12.70 15.48
CA GLN A 103 0.49 13.37 16.76
C GLN A 103 1.60 14.37 17.11
N GLN A 104 2.87 13.95 17.01
CA GLN A 104 4.01 14.79 17.37
C GLN A 104 4.16 16.03 16.49
N ARG A 105 3.80 15.91 15.20
CA ARG A 105 3.94 16.99 14.21
C ARG A 105 2.62 17.67 13.86
N SER A 106 1.50 17.27 14.50
CA SER A 106 0.16 17.76 14.19
C SER A 106 -0.18 17.64 12.70
N LEU A 107 0.24 16.53 12.06
CA LEU A 107 -0.02 16.30 10.65
C LEU A 107 -1.47 15.88 10.42
N THR A 108 -2.05 16.40 9.35
CA THR A 108 -3.33 15.99 8.79
C THR A 108 -3.16 15.67 7.30
N ASP A 109 -4.14 14.99 6.73
CA ASP A 109 -4.18 14.66 5.31
C ASP A 109 -2.89 14.01 4.83
N VAL A 110 -2.62 12.82 5.37
CA VAL A 110 -1.41 12.06 5.09
C VAL A 110 -1.69 10.95 4.08
N LEU A 111 -0.92 10.94 3.00
CA LEU A 111 -0.78 9.79 2.12
C LEU A 111 0.46 9.00 2.55
N PHE A 112 0.24 7.81 3.08
CA PHE A 112 1.33 6.87 3.37
C PHE A 112 1.60 6.01 2.13
N MET A 113 2.88 5.76 1.85
CA MET A 113 3.33 4.90 0.76
C MET A 113 4.43 3.96 1.24
N GLU A 114 4.38 2.71 0.80
CA GLU A 114 5.55 1.82 0.86
C GLU A 114 6.60 2.29 -0.15
N ILE A 115 7.89 2.15 0.21
CA ILE A 115 9.01 2.64 -0.62
C ILE A 115 9.20 1.89 -1.94
N ASP A 116 8.47 0.81 -2.16
CA ASP A 116 8.41 0.04 -3.41
C ASP A 116 7.17 0.37 -4.26
N ASN A 117 6.50 1.48 -3.96
CA ASN A 117 5.47 2.05 -4.82
C ASN A 117 6.03 3.18 -5.69
N THR A 118 5.54 3.24 -6.92
CA THR A 118 5.75 4.36 -7.85
C THR A 118 4.40 5.03 -8.11
N ILE A 119 4.34 6.36 -8.06
CA ILE A 119 3.13 7.12 -8.40
C ILE A 119 3.27 7.75 -9.79
N TYR A 120 2.13 7.90 -10.49
CA TYR A 120 2.06 8.45 -11.85
C TYR A 120 1.10 9.63 -11.95
N ASP A 121 0.72 10.20 -10.82
CA ASP A 121 -0.02 11.45 -10.74
C ASP A 121 0.37 12.24 -9.48
N ASP A 122 -0.04 13.49 -9.40
CA ASP A 122 0.08 14.29 -8.20
C ASP A 122 -1.06 13.93 -7.23
N PRO A 123 -0.78 13.24 -6.12
CA PRO A 123 -1.82 12.80 -5.19
C PRO A 123 -2.51 13.97 -4.49
N SER A 124 -1.94 15.18 -4.50
CA SER A 124 -2.58 16.36 -3.91
C SER A 124 -3.78 16.84 -4.72
N LEU A 125 -3.89 16.45 -6.00
CA LEU A 125 -5.06 16.74 -6.84
C LEU A 125 -6.33 16.05 -6.33
N TRP A 126 -6.17 14.95 -5.58
CA TRP A 126 -7.28 14.15 -5.04
C TRP A 126 -7.55 14.43 -3.55
N LEU A 127 -7.00 15.52 -3.01
CA LEU A 127 -7.14 15.82 -1.59
C LEU A 127 -8.61 16.01 -1.17
N GLU A 128 -9.43 16.59 -2.02
CA GLU A 128 -10.86 16.78 -1.73
C GLU A 128 -11.58 15.43 -1.58
N GLU A 129 -11.33 14.50 -2.50
CA GLU A 129 -11.92 13.16 -2.49
C GLU A 129 -11.41 12.32 -1.31
N PHE A 130 -10.11 12.39 -1.02
CA PHE A 130 -9.52 11.72 0.13
C PHE A 130 -10.12 12.25 1.44
N SER A 131 -10.18 13.55 1.62
CA SER A 131 -10.54 14.22 2.88
C SER A 131 -12.02 14.06 3.29
N GLN A 132 -12.85 13.55 2.40
CA GLN A 132 -14.23 13.12 2.73
C GLN A 132 -14.25 11.89 3.64
N ASN A 133 -13.13 11.18 3.78
CA ASN A 133 -13.02 9.93 4.52
C ASN A 133 -11.94 10.03 5.59
N ASP A 134 -12.04 9.20 6.62
CA ASP A 134 -11.00 9.07 7.65
C ASP A 134 -9.83 8.22 7.16
N LEU A 135 -10.13 7.16 6.41
CA LEU A 135 -9.15 6.24 5.83
C LEU A 135 -9.54 5.89 4.39
N CYS A 136 -8.52 5.77 3.51
CA CYS A 136 -8.69 5.17 2.19
C CYS A 136 -7.57 4.16 1.94
N PHE A 137 -7.91 2.96 1.45
CA PHE A 137 -6.98 1.91 1.06
C PHE A 137 -7.60 1.06 -0.07
N MET A 138 -6.96 -0.03 -0.49
CA MET A 138 -7.37 -0.78 -1.68
C MET A 138 -7.86 -2.17 -1.35
N PHE A 139 -8.90 -2.62 -2.04
CA PHE A 139 -9.31 -4.02 -2.06
C PHE A 139 -8.31 -4.86 -2.86
N ASP A 140 -7.89 -6.00 -2.30
CA ASP A 140 -7.04 -6.97 -2.99
C ASP A 140 -7.79 -8.28 -3.26
N ASN A 141 -8.34 -8.90 -2.21
CA ASN A 141 -9.18 -10.08 -2.31
C ASN A 141 -10.12 -10.24 -1.10
N GLU A 142 -10.84 -11.36 -1.04
CA GLU A 142 -11.97 -11.60 -0.13
C GLU A 142 -11.61 -11.66 1.36
N TYR A 143 -10.33 -11.69 1.72
CA TYR A 143 -9.89 -11.80 3.11
C TYR A 143 -8.74 -10.84 3.45
N ARG A 144 -8.36 -9.96 2.51
CA ARG A 144 -7.30 -9.00 2.76
C ARG A 144 -7.40 -7.76 1.86
N PHE A 145 -6.94 -6.63 2.38
CA PHE A 145 -6.88 -5.36 1.68
C PHE A 145 -5.45 -4.85 1.65
N SER A 146 -5.11 -4.07 0.64
CA SER A 146 -3.76 -3.54 0.47
C SER A 146 -3.63 -2.13 1.05
N SER A 147 -2.53 -1.90 1.74
CA SER A 147 -2.11 -0.60 2.28
C SER A 147 -0.77 -0.12 1.69
N GLY A 148 -0.37 -0.65 0.54
CA GLY A 148 0.84 -0.19 -0.15
C GLY A 148 0.83 1.31 -0.44
N ILE A 149 -0.37 1.85 -0.71
CA ILE A 149 -0.72 3.27 -0.60
C ILE A 149 -1.99 3.36 0.23
N PHE A 150 -2.01 4.22 1.25
CA PHE A 150 -3.24 4.54 1.96
C PHE A 150 -3.26 5.99 2.45
N TYR A 151 -4.47 6.52 2.56
CA TYR A 151 -4.69 7.85 3.11
C TYR A 151 -5.25 7.77 4.52
N THR A 152 -4.82 8.70 5.38
CA THR A 152 -5.41 8.96 6.69
C THR A 152 -5.58 10.45 6.92
N LYS A 153 -6.76 10.86 7.38
CA LYS A 153 -7.12 12.26 7.58
C LYS A 153 -6.42 12.86 8.78
N THR A 154 -6.44 12.16 9.90
CA THR A 154 -5.86 12.59 11.17
C THR A 154 -5.22 11.42 11.91
N ALA A 155 -4.41 11.69 12.94
CA ALA A 155 -3.92 10.62 13.81
C ALA A 155 -5.07 9.82 14.44
N ASN A 156 -6.17 10.48 14.83
CA ASN A 156 -7.32 9.80 15.43
C ASN A 156 -8.00 8.83 14.46
N SER A 157 -7.91 9.06 13.16
CA SER A 157 -8.44 8.13 12.14
C SER A 157 -7.74 6.78 12.16
N LEU A 158 -6.52 6.68 12.72
CA LEU A 158 -5.79 5.42 12.90
C LEU A 158 -6.17 4.65 14.17
N ILE A 159 -6.88 5.26 15.12
CA ILE A 159 -7.25 4.62 16.39
C ILE A 159 -8.02 3.30 16.18
N PRO A 160 -9.02 3.21 15.28
CA PRO A 160 -9.71 1.95 15.01
C PRO A 160 -8.77 0.83 14.52
N LEU A 161 -7.76 1.16 13.70
CA LEU A 161 -6.71 0.21 13.27
C LEU A 161 -5.89 -0.29 14.46
N ILE A 162 -5.46 0.62 15.31
CA ILE A 162 -4.68 0.29 16.51
C ILE A 162 -5.48 -0.62 17.45
N ILE A 163 -6.75 -0.30 17.69
CA ILE A 163 -7.65 -1.14 18.50
C ILE A 163 -7.82 -2.53 17.86
N CYS A 164 -8.00 -2.60 16.54
CA CYS A 164 -8.12 -3.85 15.80
C CYS A 164 -6.90 -4.76 16.03
N VAL A 165 -5.68 -4.21 15.96
CA VAL A 165 -4.44 -4.95 16.24
C VAL A 165 -4.43 -5.52 17.66
N PHE A 166 -4.67 -4.69 18.67
CA PHE A 166 -4.64 -5.14 20.07
C PHE A 166 -5.73 -6.17 20.39
N THR A 167 -6.87 -6.10 19.69
CA THR A 167 -8.02 -6.98 19.95
C THR A 167 -7.89 -8.30 19.22
N ASN A 168 -7.40 -8.28 17.98
CA ASN A 168 -7.48 -9.41 17.07
C ASN A 168 -6.16 -10.17 16.88
N ALA A 169 -5.00 -9.54 17.04
CA ALA A 169 -3.72 -10.25 16.86
C ALA A 169 -3.62 -11.56 17.64
N ARG A 170 -4.20 -11.61 18.85
CA ARG A 170 -4.18 -12.81 19.71
C ARG A 170 -5.13 -13.92 19.25
N LYS A 171 -6.10 -13.61 18.41
CA LYS A 171 -7.09 -14.59 17.90
C LYS A 171 -6.51 -15.43 16.77
N HIS A 172 -5.48 -14.94 16.09
CA HIS A 172 -4.82 -15.64 15.00
C HIS A 172 -3.83 -16.66 15.55
N ILE A 173 -3.88 -17.88 15.03
CA ILE A 173 -2.93 -18.95 15.40
C ILE A 173 -1.60 -18.69 14.70
N CYS A 174 -1.64 -18.11 13.50
CA CYS A 174 -0.50 -17.79 12.66
C CYS A 174 -0.91 -16.74 11.63
N TRP A 175 0.07 -16.05 11.05
CA TRP A 175 -0.09 -15.12 9.93
C TRP A 175 -1.13 -14.00 10.19
N TYR A 176 -0.74 -13.05 11.00
CA TYR A 176 -1.47 -11.79 11.13
C TYR A 176 -0.67 -10.68 10.43
N SER A 177 -1.24 -10.07 9.42
CA SER A 177 -0.62 -9.01 8.62
C SER A 177 -1.51 -7.76 8.60
N ASP A 178 -0.93 -6.64 8.15
CA ASP A 178 -1.66 -5.42 7.88
C ASP A 178 -2.83 -5.61 6.92
N MET A 179 -2.68 -6.46 5.92
CA MET A 179 -3.72 -6.74 4.94
C MET A 179 -4.93 -7.44 5.56
N ILE A 180 -4.71 -8.41 6.46
CA ILE A 180 -5.78 -9.08 7.22
C ILE A 180 -6.41 -8.10 8.20
N MET A 181 -5.61 -7.31 8.89
CA MET A 181 -6.08 -6.28 9.82
C MET A 181 -7.03 -5.27 9.13
N LEU A 182 -6.70 -4.82 7.92
CA LEU A 182 -7.55 -3.91 7.16
C LEU A 182 -8.88 -4.56 6.75
N TYR A 183 -8.84 -5.85 6.40
CA TYR A 183 -10.05 -6.64 6.14
C TYR A 183 -10.93 -6.73 7.40
N GLU A 184 -10.36 -7.10 8.55
CA GLU A 184 -11.08 -7.20 9.82
C GLU A 184 -11.66 -5.86 10.27
N LEU A 185 -10.93 -4.76 10.06
CA LEU A 185 -11.43 -3.41 10.31
C LEU A 185 -12.67 -3.11 9.45
N TRP A 186 -12.60 -3.44 8.17
CA TRP A 186 -13.74 -3.27 7.25
C TRP A 186 -14.96 -4.09 7.68
N ASP A 187 -14.75 -5.35 8.04
CA ASP A 187 -15.82 -6.29 8.39
C ASP A 187 -16.51 -5.96 9.73
N THR A 188 -15.80 -5.36 10.69
CA THR A 188 -16.32 -5.04 12.02
C THR A 188 -17.19 -3.79 12.11
N ASN A 189 -17.60 -3.17 10.98
CA ASN A 189 -18.45 -1.95 10.93
C ASN A 189 -17.84 -0.68 11.59
N PHE A 190 -16.54 -0.64 11.87
CA PHE A 190 -15.85 0.64 12.14
C PHE A 190 -15.81 1.57 10.91
N SER A 191 -16.50 1.16 9.83
CA SER A 191 -16.34 1.62 8.46
C SER A 191 -17.09 2.90 8.11
N ASN A 192 -17.71 3.62 9.03
CA ASN A 192 -18.58 4.74 8.65
C ASN A 192 -17.85 5.86 7.86
N ASN A 193 -16.51 5.89 7.90
CA ASN A 193 -15.70 6.88 7.18
C ASN A 193 -14.49 6.23 6.46
N ILE A 194 -14.57 4.95 6.11
CA ILE A 194 -13.54 4.25 5.33
C ILE A 194 -13.99 4.17 3.87
N SER A 195 -13.12 4.50 2.95
CA SER A 195 -13.36 4.40 1.51
C SER A 195 -12.33 3.51 0.83
N LEU A 196 -12.72 2.85 -0.25
CA LEU A 196 -11.80 2.04 -1.05
C LEU A 196 -11.41 2.78 -2.31
N LEU A 197 -10.12 2.79 -2.59
CA LEU A 197 -9.56 3.29 -3.83
C LEU A 197 -9.87 2.29 -4.96
N PRO A 198 -10.31 2.76 -6.14
CA PRO A 198 -10.72 1.87 -7.22
C PRO A 198 -9.52 1.10 -7.80
N THR A 199 -9.66 -0.19 -7.93
CA THR A 199 -8.66 -1.09 -8.55
C THR A 199 -9.13 -1.64 -9.89
N HIS A 200 -10.41 -1.41 -10.25
CA HIS A 200 -11.03 -1.77 -11.52
C HIS A 200 -12.11 -0.74 -11.88
N THR A 201 -12.58 -0.74 -13.12
CA THR A 201 -13.61 0.18 -13.62
C THR A 201 -15.03 -0.35 -13.50
N SER A 202 -15.19 -1.66 -13.26
CA SER A 202 -16.49 -2.34 -13.23
C SER A 202 -16.47 -3.55 -12.31
N PHE A 203 -17.61 -4.19 -12.21
CA PHE A 203 -17.78 -5.44 -11.50
C PHE A 203 -16.90 -6.55 -12.10
N VAL A 204 -16.15 -7.23 -11.25
CA VAL A 204 -15.36 -8.41 -11.59
C VAL A 204 -16.01 -9.62 -10.92
N SER A 205 -16.47 -10.59 -11.74
CA SER A 205 -17.04 -11.82 -11.18
C SER A 205 -15.94 -12.63 -10.48
N SER A 206 -16.22 -13.08 -9.28
CA SER A 206 -15.35 -14.02 -8.57
C SER A 206 -15.63 -15.44 -9.06
N GLU A 207 -14.60 -16.17 -9.44
CA GLU A 207 -14.68 -17.62 -9.67
C GLU A 207 -14.43 -18.43 -8.38
N HIS A 208 -14.17 -17.77 -7.24
CA HIS A 208 -13.84 -18.45 -6.00
C HIS A 208 -15.10 -18.80 -5.20
N GLU A 209 -15.23 -20.08 -4.82
CA GLU A 209 -16.32 -20.64 -4.01
C GLU A 209 -16.46 -19.99 -2.61
N PHE A 210 -15.47 -19.22 -2.16
CA PHE A 210 -15.50 -18.50 -0.87
C PHE A 210 -16.64 -17.47 -0.77
N PHE A 211 -17.16 -16.99 -1.87
CA PHE A 211 -18.33 -16.11 -1.91
C PHE A 211 -19.64 -16.77 -1.47
N GLN A 212 -19.71 -18.08 -1.46
CA GLN A 212 -20.95 -18.81 -1.12
C GLN A 212 -21.17 -18.96 0.40
N ASN A 213 -20.15 -18.75 1.23
CA ASN A 213 -20.19 -19.03 2.66
C ASN A 213 -20.34 -17.80 3.58
N GLY A 214 -20.90 -16.70 3.10
CA GLY A 214 -21.52 -15.75 4.01
C GLY A 214 -20.64 -14.67 4.63
N ILE A 215 -19.59 -14.25 3.96
CA ILE A 215 -18.84 -13.05 4.35
C ILE A 215 -19.59 -11.84 3.79
N SER A 216 -20.07 -10.98 4.68
CA SER A 216 -20.81 -9.75 4.41
C SER A 216 -22.14 -9.91 3.64
N GLN A 217 -23.24 -9.87 4.34
CA GLN A 217 -24.59 -9.81 3.75
C GLN A 217 -24.94 -8.44 3.13
N LYS A 218 -24.03 -7.44 3.16
CA LYS A 218 -24.39 -6.07 2.81
C LYS A 218 -23.88 -5.60 1.46
N ILE A 219 -22.66 -5.95 1.05
CA ILE A 219 -22.09 -5.56 -0.24
C ILE A 219 -21.29 -6.73 -0.79
N PRO A 220 -21.57 -7.22 -2.01
CA PRO A 220 -20.72 -8.20 -2.67
C PRO A 220 -19.27 -7.68 -2.75
N LEU A 221 -18.28 -8.45 -2.30
CA LEU A 221 -16.90 -7.98 -2.23
C LEU A 221 -16.32 -7.54 -3.58
N ASN A 222 -16.80 -8.13 -4.66
CA ASN A 222 -16.40 -7.77 -6.02
C ASN A 222 -16.85 -6.36 -6.47
N ILE A 223 -17.82 -5.75 -5.80
CA ILE A 223 -18.17 -4.34 -6.01
C ILE A 223 -17.08 -3.43 -5.45
N LEU A 224 -16.35 -3.87 -4.44
CA LEU A 224 -15.31 -3.08 -3.79
C LEU A 224 -14.18 -2.69 -4.74
N THR A 225 -13.98 -3.42 -5.84
CA THR A 225 -12.94 -3.12 -6.85
C THR A 225 -13.17 -1.79 -7.56
N TYR A 226 -14.43 -1.34 -7.73
CA TYR A 226 -14.76 -0.15 -8.50
C TYR A 226 -15.61 0.88 -7.75
N MET A 227 -15.82 0.68 -6.47
CA MET A 227 -16.78 1.43 -5.64
C MET A 227 -16.65 2.96 -5.74
N ASN A 228 -15.44 3.46 -5.96
CA ASN A 228 -15.16 4.89 -6.09
C ASN A 228 -14.58 5.26 -7.47
N TYR A 229 -14.69 4.39 -8.46
CA TYR A 229 -14.27 4.72 -9.80
C TYR A 229 -15.06 5.94 -10.33
N GLY A 230 -14.35 6.87 -10.95
CA GLY A 230 -14.91 8.17 -11.35
C GLY A 230 -14.67 9.30 -10.35
N LYS A 231 -14.57 9.02 -9.03
CA LYS A 231 -14.21 10.05 -8.04
C LYS A 231 -12.75 10.48 -8.14
N PHE A 232 -11.89 9.60 -8.62
CA PHE A 232 -10.46 9.84 -8.80
C PHE A 232 -10.10 10.09 -10.28
N GLY A 233 -10.92 10.88 -11.01
CA GLY A 233 -10.65 11.29 -12.39
C GLY A 233 -10.62 10.14 -13.40
N ASP A 234 -11.47 9.13 -13.22
CA ASP A 234 -11.51 7.92 -14.06
C ASP A 234 -10.16 7.20 -14.12
N THR A 235 -9.47 7.13 -12.98
CA THR A 235 -8.19 6.42 -12.82
C THR A 235 -8.34 5.27 -11.83
N ILE A 236 -7.35 4.39 -11.77
CA ILE A 236 -7.31 3.26 -10.84
C ILE A 236 -5.99 3.20 -10.07
N PHE A 237 -6.01 2.42 -8.98
CA PHE A 237 -4.86 2.17 -8.11
C PHE A 237 -4.47 0.69 -8.14
N ASP A 238 -3.18 0.41 -7.99
CA ASP A 238 -2.64 -0.94 -7.92
C ASP A 238 -2.54 -1.44 -6.48
N ALA A 239 -3.35 -2.43 -6.15
CA ALA A 239 -3.27 -3.15 -4.87
C ALA A 239 -2.17 -4.24 -4.86
N ALA A 240 -1.10 -4.08 -5.63
CA ALA A 240 0.02 -5.00 -5.87
C ALA A 240 -0.20 -6.07 -6.95
N GLY A 241 -1.31 -6.03 -7.67
CA GLY A 241 -1.57 -7.01 -8.74
C GLY A 241 -0.93 -6.65 -10.08
N MET A 242 -1.09 -5.39 -10.51
CA MET A 242 -0.52 -4.88 -11.77
C MET A 242 1.01 -4.80 -11.70
N GLY A 243 1.57 -4.28 -10.62
CA GLY A 243 3.02 -4.18 -10.44
C GLY A 243 3.69 -5.55 -10.44
N VAL A 244 3.10 -6.54 -9.75
CA VAL A 244 3.58 -7.93 -9.77
C VAL A 244 3.50 -8.52 -11.18
N TYR A 245 2.41 -8.31 -11.91
CA TYR A 245 2.27 -8.80 -13.27
C TYR A 245 3.31 -8.17 -14.22
N LEU A 246 3.49 -6.86 -14.16
CA LEU A 246 4.37 -6.14 -15.11
C LEU A 246 5.86 -6.30 -14.79
N PHE A 247 6.24 -6.35 -13.51
CA PHE A 247 7.63 -6.27 -13.08
C PHE A 247 8.10 -7.49 -12.27
N GLY A 248 7.21 -8.43 -11.98
CA GLY A 248 7.54 -9.63 -11.21
C GLY A 248 7.57 -9.42 -9.71
N CYS A 249 8.00 -10.46 -9.00
CA CYS A 249 8.06 -10.51 -7.55
C CYS A 249 9.48 -10.75 -7.07
N ASP A 250 9.83 -10.18 -5.91
CA ASP A 250 11.10 -10.44 -5.23
C ASP A 250 11.25 -11.96 -4.98
N PRO A 251 12.37 -12.57 -5.37
CA PRO A 251 12.64 -13.98 -5.11
C PRO A 251 12.53 -14.40 -3.64
N CYS A 252 12.76 -13.46 -2.71
CA CYS A 252 12.58 -13.70 -1.27
C CYS A 252 11.12 -13.94 -0.88
N HIS A 253 10.14 -13.36 -1.60
CA HIS A 253 8.72 -13.59 -1.38
C HIS A 253 8.20 -14.87 -2.03
N SER A 254 8.96 -15.47 -2.92
CA SER A 254 8.51 -16.57 -3.78
C SER A 254 9.22 -17.89 -3.48
N LYS A 255 9.76 -18.10 -2.28
CA LYS A 255 10.40 -19.36 -1.93
C LYS A 255 9.42 -20.53 -2.11
N GLY A 256 9.55 -21.25 -3.21
CA GLY A 256 8.64 -22.32 -3.65
C GLY A 256 7.58 -21.92 -4.69
N VAL A 257 7.37 -20.64 -4.95
CA VAL A 257 6.47 -20.15 -6.00
C VAL A 257 7.18 -19.04 -6.75
N ILE A 258 7.80 -19.35 -7.88
CA ILE A 258 8.45 -18.33 -8.72
C ILE A 258 7.35 -17.55 -9.43
N ILE A 259 7.18 -16.28 -9.05
CA ILE A 259 6.34 -15.32 -9.74
C ILE A 259 7.26 -14.50 -10.63
N HIS A 260 7.19 -14.74 -11.93
CA HIS A 260 7.92 -13.98 -12.94
C HIS A 260 7.05 -12.86 -13.50
N ASN A 261 7.65 -11.94 -14.23
CA ASN A 261 6.94 -10.98 -15.06
C ASN A 261 5.91 -11.70 -15.93
N ASN A 262 4.74 -11.09 -16.10
CA ASN A 262 3.61 -11.65 -16.84
C ASN A 262 3.08 -12.98 -16.27
N SER A 263 3.32 -13.26 -14.98
CA SER A 263 2.77 -14.44 -14.33
C SER A 263 1.30 -14.24 -14.01
N GLU A 264 0.50 -15.28 -14.26
CA GLU A 264 -0.90 -15.32 -13.81
C GLU A 264 -1.05 -15.59 -12.31
N LYS A 265 0.04 -15.92 -11.63
CA LYS A 265 0.06 -16.27 -10.21
C LYS A 265 0.12 -15.01 -9.32
N THR A 266 -0.86 -14.14 -9.45
CA THR A 266 -1.11 -13.08 -8.47
C THR A 266 -2.15 -13.57 -7.46
N TRP A 267 -2.04 -13.13 -6.21
CA TRP A 267 -3.07 -13.41 -5.19
C TRP A 267 -4.22 -12.42 -5.23
N SER A 268 -4.18 -11.45 -6.13
CA SER A 268 -5.24 -10.48 -6.32
C SER A 268 -6.51 -11.17 -6.84
N HIS A 269 -7.66 -10.65 -6.41
CA HIS A 269 -8.97 -11.02 -6.94
C HIS A 269 -9.07 -10.80 -8.45
N ILE A 270 -8.33 -9.82 -8.97
CA ILE A 270 -8.32 -9.45 -10.39
C ILE A 270 -7.18 -10.19 -11.10
N LYS A 271 -7.51 -10.90 -12.18
CA LYS A 271 -6.53 -11.55 -13.05
C LYS A 271 -5.94 -10.51 -14.02
N TYR A 272 -4.95 -9.76 -13.58
CA TYR A 272 -4.36 -8.68 -14.36
C TYR A 272 -3.66 -9.14 -15.65
N SER A 273 -3.30 -10.43 -15.77
CA SER A 273 -2.71 -11.03 -16.97
C SER A 273 -3.62 -11.06 -18.20
N GLN A 274 -4.94 -10.91 -18.02
CA GLN A 274 -5.92 -10.95 -19.11
C GLN A 274 -6.14 -9.59 -19.79
N TYR A 275 -5.49 -8.53 -19.33
CA TYR A 275 -5.69 -7.17 -19.77
C TYR A 275 -4.48 -6.64 -20.55
N GLU A 276 -4.71 -5.62 -21.37
CA GLU A 276 -3.68 -4.98 -22.17
C GLU A 276 -3.10 -3.78 -21.43
N TYR A 277 -1.80 -3.53 -21.61
CA TYR A 277 -1.07 -2.44 -21.00
C TYR A 277 -0.32 -1.63 -22.05
N LYS A 278 -0.23 -0.32 -21.84
CA LYS A 278 0.64 0.56 -22.61
C LYS A 278 1.23 1.65 -21.73
N TRP A 279 2.28 2.25 -22.24
CA TRP A 279 2.89 3.44 -21.67
C TRP A 279 2.77 4.57 -22.68
N GLU A 280 2.33 5.73 -22.23
CA GLU A 280 2.23 6.94 -23.06
C GLU A 280 2.97 8.09 -22.38
N ARG A 281 3.52 8.99 -23.21
CA ARG A 281 4.15 10.19 -22.69
C ARG A 281 3.10 11.29 -22.50
N ASP A 282 3.11 11.91 -21.32
CA ASP A 282 2.26 13.08 -21.05
C ASP A 282 2.87 14.37 -21.65
N SER A 283 2.20 15.48 -21.47
CA SER A 283 2.64 16.81 -21.96
C SER A 283 3.99 17.28 -21.37
N LYS A 284 4.44 16.68 -20.27
CA LYS A 284 5.74 16.92 -19.63
C LYS A 284 6.79 15.86 -20.00
N ASN A 285 6.49 15.05 -21.02
CA ASN A 285 7.35 13.97 -21.51
C ASN A 285 7.62 12.85 -20.47
N ARG A 286 6.69 12.64 -19.50
CA ARG A 286 6.77 11.59 -18.50
C ARG A 286 6.01 10.36 -18.95
N ASN A 287 6.56 9.16 -18.74
CA ASN A 287 5.90 7.89 -19.04
C ASN A 287 4.77 7.62 -18.03
N ILE A 288 3.57 7.41 -18.52
CA ILE A 288 2.35 7.14 -17.74
C ILE A 288 1.81 5.77 -18.12
N PRO A 289 1.56 4.86 -17.17
CA PRO A 289 0.98 3.56 -17.45
C PRO A 289 -0.54 3.63 -17.61
N TYR A 290 -1.05 2.85 -18.55
CA TYR A 290 -2.47 2.65 -18.81
C TYR A 290 -2.80 1.17 -18.93
N ILE A 291 -4.04 0.82 -18.58
CA ILE A 291 -4.62 -0.51 -18.74
C ILE A 291 -5.92 -0.42 -19.55
N ASN A 292 -6.20 -1.45 -20.34
CA ASN A 292 -7.47 -1.65 -21.02
C ASN A 292 -8.12 -2.93 -20.50
N PHE A 293 -9.28 -2.80 -19.87
CA PHE A 293 -10.04 -3.91 -19.30
C PHE A 293 -10.89 -4.69 -20.35
N GLY A 294 -10.61 -4.50 -21.64
CA GLY A 294 -11.27 -5.22 -22.72
C GLY A 294 -12.47 -4.50 -23.34
N ASP A 295 -12.77 -3.29 -22.88
CA ASP A 295 -13.84 -2.42 -23.41
C ASP A 295 -13.33 -1.40 -24.45
N GLY A 296 -12.04 -1.45 -24.78
CA GLY A 296 -11.39 -0.52 -25.72
C GLY A 296 -11.00 0.83 -25.08
N LYS A 297 -11.35 1.07 -23.81
CA LYS A 297 -11.02 2.28 -23.09
C LYS A 297 -9.70 2.12 -22.33
N TRP A 298 -8.79 3.06 -22.49
CA TRP A 298 -7.53 3.12 -21.78
C TRP A 298 -7.67 3.91 -20.48
N ILE A 299 -7.40 3.26 -19.36
CA ILE A 299 -7.54 3.80 -18.01
C ILE A 299 -6.15 4.06 -17.45
N ARG A 300 -5.92 5.26 -16.94
CA ARG A 300 -4.67 5.63 -16.28
C ARG A 300 -4.50 4.88 -14.96
N ILE A 301 -3.28 4.44 -14.68
CA ILE A 301 -2.89 3.81 -13.43
C ILE A 301 -2.19 4.86 -12.56
N ASN A 302 -2.67 5.10 -11.34
CA ASN A 302 -2.14 6.11 -10.43
C ASN A 302 -0.85 5.68 -9.73
N ASN A 303 -0.71 4.40 -9.45
CA ASN A 303 0.49 3.83 -8.83
C ASN A 303 0.76 2.43 -9.34
N LEU A 304 1.99 1.97 -9.20
CA LEU A 304 2.36 0.56 -9.31
C LEU A 304 3.16 0.14 -8.08
N HIS A 305 2.79 -1.00 -7.50
CA HIS A 305 3.48 -1.60 -6.38
C HIS A 305 4.51 -2.62 -6.89
N ILE A 306 5.78 -2.24 -6.91
CA ILE A 306 6.86 -2.95 -7.59
C ILE A 306 7.51 -3.97 -6.67
N HIS A 307 6.91 -5.14 -6.53
CA HIS A 307 7.38 -6.20 -5.64
C HIS A 307 8.78 -6.72 -5.99
N SER A 308 9.20 -6.66 -7.25
CA SER A 308 10.56 -7.02 -7.67
C SER A 308 11.63 -6.07 -7.14
N LYS A 309 11.25 -4.88 -6.66
CA LYS A 309 12.14 -3.77 -6.25
C LYS A 309 12.93 -3.14 -7.41
N ASP A 310 12.62 -3.48 -8.64
CA ASP A 310 13.18 -2.83 -9.84
C ASP A 310 12.36 -1.57 -10.19
N LEU A 311 12.44 -0.56 -9.32
CA LEU A 311 11.73 0.69 -9.54
C LEU A 311 12.27 1.46 -10.74
N LYS A 312 13.56 1.28 -11.09
CA LYS A 312 14.18 1.97 -12.23
C LYS A 312 13.43 1.69 -13.53
N SER A 313 13.00 0.45 -13.74
CA SER A 313 12.22 0.06 -14.93
C SER A 313 10.81 0.64 -14.97
N ALA A 314 10.30 1.11 -13.84
CA ALA A 314 8.96 1.69 -13.69
C ALA A 314 8.96 3.23 -13.63
N LEU A 315 10.13 3.90 -13.68
CA LEU A 315 10.21 5.36 -13.60
C LEU A 315 9.63 6.04 -14.85
N SER A 316 9.07 7.23 -14.64
CA SER A 316 8.48 8.07 -15.69
C SER A 316 9.50 8.95 -16.44
N ILE A 317 10.76 8.65 -16.38
CA ILE A 317 11.85 9.41 -17.02
C ILE A 317 12.29 8.80 -18.36
#